data_2f616542309aede517bf563967677889
#
_entry.id   2f616542309aede517bf563967677889
#
_cell.length_a   1.000
_cell.length_b   1.000
_cell.length_c   1.000
_cell.angle_alpha   90.00
_cell.angle_beta   90.00
_cell.angle_gamma   90.00
#
_symmetry.space_group_name_H-M   'P 1'
#
loop_
_entity.id
_entity.type
_entity.pdbx_description
1 polymer ?
#
loop_
_entity_poly.entity_id
_entity_poly.type
_entity_poly.pdbx_seq_one_letter_code
_entity_poly.pdbx_strand_id
1 'polypeptide(L)'
;MPIRQLSEATVNRIAAGEVVERPASVVKELVENALDAGASRIDVLTDGGGRRLIRVSDNGEGMTRADLALAVERHATSKLADDDLVTIRTLGFRGEALPSIGAVARLSITTRHAGEPHAWAIEVDAGAKSAIKPAALSEGTRVEVRVVFFAKSARRFS
;
A
#
# COMPACT_ATOMS: atom_id res chain seq x y z
N MET A 1 27.79 11.23 -14.54
CA MET A 1 27.56 10.75 -13.92
C MET A 1 26.77 10.23 -12.78
N PRO A 2 27.05 10.59 -11.63
CA PRO A 2 26.47 9.98 -10.46
C PRO A 2 24.98 10.07 -10.40
N ILE A 3 24.42 11.01 -11.05
CA ILE A 3 22.98 11.17 -11.01
C ILE A 3 22.26 9.95 -11.47
N ARG A 4 22.81 9.31 -12.45
CA ARG A 4 22.16 8.15 -12.99
C ARG A 4 22.34 6.94 -12.14
N GLN A 5 23.16 7.05 -11.12
CA GLN A 5 23.49 5.91 -10.31
C GLN A 5 22.55 5.67 -9.15
N LEU A 6 21.50 6.45 -9.04
CA LEU A 6 20.54 6.22 -7.96
C LEU A 6 19.95 4.83 -8.11
N SER A 7 19.95 4.08 -7.03
CA SER A 7 19.38 2.75 -7.07
C SER A 7 17.88 2.84 -7.18
N GLU A 8 17.30 1.78 -7.70
CA GLU A 8 15.86 1.70 -7.79
C GLU A 8 15.23 1.83 -6.42
N ALA A 9 15.85 1.25 -5.42
CA ALA A 9 15.33 1.34 -4.06
C ALA A 9 15.31 2.78 -3.57
N THR A 10 16.36 3.54 -3.89
CA THR A 10 16.42 4.94 -3.48
C THR A 10 15.34 5.75 -4.17
N VAL A 11 15.18 5.55 -5.46
CA VAL A 11 14.17 6.28 -6.21
C VAL A 11 12.78 5.97 -5.67
N ASN A 12 12.51 4.70 -5.39
CA ASN A 12 11.22 4.31 -4.86
C ASN A 12 10.97 4.89 -3.48
N ARG A 13 12.02 4.99 -2.68
CA ARG A 13 11.85 5.54 -1.35
C ARG A 13 11.55 7.02 -1.40
N ILE A 14 12.18 7.73 -2.31
CA ILE A 14 11.90 9.15 -2.47
C ILE A 14 10.45 9.36 -2.90
N ALA A 15 10.02 8.59 -3.89
CA ALA A 15 8.65 8.70 -4.37
C ALA A 15 7.65 8.34 -3.27
N ALA A 16 7.95 7.30 -2.51
CA ALA A 16 7.06 6.87 -1.44
C ALA A 16 6.98 7.93 -0.35
N GLY A 17 8.10 8.56 -0.03
CA GLY A 17 8.11 9.61 0.96
C GLY A 17 7.23 10.76 0.54
N GLU A 18 7.29 11.11 -0.72
CA GLU A 18 6.45 12.18 -1.24
C GLU A 18 4.99 11.85 -1.12
N VAL A 19 4.62 10.63 -1.47
CA VAL A 19 3.24 10.20 -1.40
C VAL A 19 2.74 10.25 0.03
N VAL A 20 3.53 9.73 0.96
CA VAL A 20 3.10 9.65 2.35
C VAL A 20 3.01 11.03 2.98
N GLU A 21 3.82 11.97 2.55
CA GLU A 21 3.73 13.32 3.07
C GLU A 21 2.49 14.04 2.61
N ARG A 22 1.82 13.49 1.62
CA ARG A 22 0.56 14.06 1.14
C ARG A 22 -0.53 13.05 1.41
N PRO A 23 -1.16 13.13 2.59
CA PRO A 23 -2.18 12.14 2.93
C PRO A 23 -3.26 11.99 1.88
N ALA A 24 -3.62 13.07 1.21
CA ALA A 24 -4.64 12.98 0.18
C ALA A 24 -4.21 12.06 -0.96
N SER A 25 -2.93 12.04 -1.28
CA SER A 25 -2.42 11.16 -2.33
C SER A 25 -2.53 9.70 -1.92
N VAL A 26 -2.22 9.42 -0.65
CA VAL A 26 -2.33 8.07 -0.15
C VAL A 26 -3.78 7.60 -0.21
N VAL A 27 -4.69 8.45 0.27
CA VAL A 27 -6.11 8.10 0.25
C VAL A 27 -6.56 7.84 -1.18
N LYS A 28 -6.16 8.71 -2.10
CA LYS A 28 -6.56 8.55 -3.47
C LYS A 28 -6.11 7.22 -4.05
N GLU A 29 -4.86 6.85 -3.79
CA GLU A 29 -4.34 5.60 -4.32
C GLU A 29 -5.07 4.40 -3.73
N LEU A 30 -5.33 4.44 -2.44
CA LEU A 30 -6.01 3.33 -1.80
C LEU A 30 -7.45 3.22 -2.26
N VAL A 31 -8.11 4.35 -2.45
CA VAL A 31 -9.48 4.33 -2.95
C VAL A 31 -9.53 3.81 -4.39
N GLU A 32 -8.55 4.19 -5.20
CA GLU A 32 -8.51 3.69 -6.56
C GLU A 32 -8.29 2.19 -6.59
N ASN A 33 -7.47 1.68 -5.67
CA ASN A 33 -7.28 0.24 -5.58
C ASN A 33 -8.59 -0.46 -5.22
N ALA A 34 -9.34 0.14 -4.32
CA ALA A 34 -10.62 -0.43 -3.92
C ALA A 34 -11.62 -0.44 -5.08
N LEU A 35 -11.64 0.62 -5.85
CA LEU A 35 -12.50 0.68 -7.01
C LEU A 35 -12.11 -0.37 -8.04
N ASP A 36 -10.82 -0.57 -8.23
CA ASP A 36 -10.33 -1.58 -9.15
C ASP A 36 -10.72 -2.97 -8.71
N ALA A 37 -10.88 -3.17 -7.41
CA ALA A 37 -11.30 -4.46 -6.87
C ALA A 37 -12.80 -4.65 -6.94
N GLY A 38 -13.52 -3.71 -7.54
CA GLY A 38 -14.95 -3.84 -7.71
C GLY A 38 -15.76 -3.48 -6.49
N ALA A 39 -15.20 -2.66 -5.61
CA ALA A 39 -15.91 -2.31 -4.38
C ALA A 39 -17.12 -1.44 -4.69
N SER A 40 -18.21 -1.72 -4.00
CA SER A 40 -19.39 -0.87 -4.05
C SER A 40 -19.49 -0.01 -2.80
N ARG A 41 -18.65 -0.30 -1.80
CA ARG A 41 -18.64 0.49 -0.58
C ARG A 41 -17.19 0.66 -0.16
N ILE A 42 -16.82 1.90 0.11
CA ILE A 42 -15.48 2.24 0.53
C ILE A 42 -15.59 3.18 1.71
N ASP A 43 -14.98 2.81 2.83
CA ASP A 43 -14.98 3.63 4.04
C ASP A 43 -13.57 4.15 4.26
N VAL A 44 -13.45 5.45 4.48
CA VAL A 44 -12.16 6.07 4.72
C VAL A 44 -12.18 6.68 6.12
N LEU A 45 -11.18 6.33 6.91
CA LEU A 45 -11.01 6.89 8.24
C LEU A 45 -9.63 7.48 8.33
N THR A 46 -9.53 8.69 8.86
CA THR A 46 -8.22 9.32 9.05
C THR A 46 -8.12 9.88 10.44
N ASP A 47 -6.90 10.02 10.92
CA ASP A 47 -6.63 10.62 12.20
C ASP A 47 -5.48 11.59 12.00
N GLY A 48 -5.61 12.79 12.58
CA GLY A 48 -4.59 13.79 12.41
C GLY A 48 -4.50 14.31 10.99
N GLY A 49 -5.64 14.36 10.30
CA GLY A 49 -5.65 14.80 8.92
C GLY A 49 -4.96 13.81 8.00
N GLY A 50 -4.89 12.55 8.42
CA GLY A 50 -4.20 11.53 7.64
C GLY A 50 -2.73 11.44 7.96
N ARG A 51 -2.24 12.26 8.87
CA ARG A 51 -0.82 12.24 9.17
C ARG A 51 -0.47 11.12 10.15
N ARG A 52 -1.43 10.70 10.95
CA ARG A 52 -1.18 9.62 11.91
C ARG A 52 -1.74 8.31 11.44
N LEU A 53 -2.90 8.33 10.83
CA LEU A 53 -3.58 7.11 10.42
C LEU A 53 -4.43 7.38 9.19
N ILE A 54 -4.33 6.48 8.24
CA ILE A 54 -5.24 6.42 7.12
C ILE A 54 -5.71 4.98 7.07
N ARG A 55 -7.02 4.78 7.06
CA ARG A 55 -7.59 3.44 6.92
C ARG A 55 -8.62 3.47 5.80
N VAL A 56 -8.47 2.59 4.84
CA VAL A 56 -9.44 2.46 3.77
C VAL A 56 -9.95 1.03 3.78
N SER A 57 -11.26 0.88 3.98
CA SER A 57 -11.90 -0.43 4.01
C SER A 57 -12.86 -0.50 2.84
N ASP A 58 -12.87 -1.64 2.16
CA ASP A 58 -13.77 -1.80 1.02
C ASP A 58 -14.39 -3.19 1.04
N ASN A 59 -15.45 -3.34 0.25
CA ASN A 59 -16.12 -4.62 0.09
C ASN A 59 -15.88 -5.20 -1.30
N GLY A 60 -14.71 -4.95 -1.86
CA GLY A 60 -14.34 -5.50 -3.16
C GLY A 60 -14.06 -6.99 -3.06
N GLU A 61 -13.46 -7.53 -4.11
CA GLU A 61 -13.27 -8.97 -4.19
C GLU A 61 -12.21 -9.50 -3.24
N GLY A 62 -11.39 -8.64 -2.67
CA GLY A 62 -10.35 -9.09 -1.76
C GLY A 62 -9.23 -9.83 -2.47
N MET A 63 -8.27 -10.30 -1.68
CA MET A 63 -7.11 -10.99 -2.22
C MET A 63 -6.95 -12.34 -1.55
N THR A 64 -6.48 -13.32 -2.32
CA THR A 64 -6.08 -14.59 -1.75
C THR A 64 -4.77 -14.38 -0.98
N ARG A 65 -4.38 -15.40 -0.22
CA ARG A 65 -3.12 -15.32 0.49
C ARG A 65 -1.95 -15.09 -0.47
N ALA A 66 -1.96 -15.77 -1.61
CA ALA A 66 -0.90 -15.61 -2.59
C ALA A 66 -0.89 -14.20 -3.18
N ASP A 67 -2.07 -13.66 -3.46
CA ASP A 67 -2.16 -12.31 -4.00
C ASP A 67 -1.69 -11.29 -2.99
N LEU A 68 -2.02 -11.51 -1.73
CA LEU A 68 -1.59 -10.58 -0.68
C LEU A 68 -0.08 -10.55 -0.59
N ALA A 69 0.56 -11.71 -0.68
CA ALA A 69 2.02 -11.75 -0.64
C ALA A 69 2.62 -10.95 -1.77
N LEU A 70 2.01 -11.04 -2.95
CA LEU A 70 2.51 -10.29 -4.10
C LEU A 70 2.22 -8.80 -3.99
N ALA A 71 1.12 -8.45 -3.36
CA ALA A 71 0.70 -7.06 -3.30
C ALA A 71 1.73 -6.17 -2.63
N VAL A 72 2.50 -6.72 -1.70
CA VAL A 72 3.49 -5.94 -0.98
C VAL A 72 4.90 -6.14 -1.53
N GLU A 73 5.03 -6.89 -2.62
CA GLU A 73 6.33 -7.11 -3.23
C GLU A 73 6.65 -5.95 -4.15
N ARG A 74 7.89 -5.48 -4.05
CA ARG A 74 8.25 -4.31 -4.81
C ARG A 74 8.18 -4.52 -6.32
N HIS A 75 8.52 -5.66 -6.78
CA HIS A 75 8.58 -5.90 -8.21
C HIS A 75 7.49 -6.82 -8.70
N ALA A 76 6.37 -6.86 -7.99
CA ALA A 76 5.27 -7.71 -8.40
C ALA A 76 4.83 -7.41 -9.82
N THR A 77 4.81 -6.12 -10.17
CA THR A 77 4.35 -5.73 -11.49
C THR A 77 5.38 -5.94 -12.57
N SER A 78 6.63 -6.17 -12.21
CA SER A 78 7.65 -6.34 -13.22
C SER A 78 7.51 -7.65 -13.97
N LYS A 79 6.67 -8.53 -13.48
CA LYS A 79 6.41 -9.78 -14.17
C LYS A 79 5.35 -9.64 -15.23
N LEU A 80 4.68 -8.52 -15.28
CA LEU A 80 3.65 -8.30 -16.27
C LEU A 80 4.28 -8.04 -17.62
N ALA A 81 3.48 -8.16 -18.64
CA ALA A 81 3.94 -7.88 -19.98
C ALA A 81 4.32 -6.42 -20.10
N ASP A 82 5.10 -6.11 -21.12
CA ASP A 82 5.53 -4.75 -21.34
C ASP A 82 4.37 -3.79 -21.50
N ASP A 83 3.27 -4.24 -22.06
CA ASP A 83 2.10 -3.40 -22.19
C ASP A 83 1.62 -2.97 -20.85
N ASP A 84 1.65 -3.87 -19.89
CA ASP A 84 1.18 -3.56 -18.55
C ASP A 84 2.11 -2.57 -17.88
N LEU A 85 3.38 -2.62 -18.20
CA LEU A 85 4.30 -1.64 -17.67
C LEU A 85 3.96 -0.25 -18.14
N VAL A 86 3.56 -0.12 -19.39
CA VAL A 86 3.17 1.16 -19.92
C VAL A 86 1.93 1.66 -19.18
N THR A 87 1.00 0.79 -18.96
CA THR A 87 -0.23 1.15 -18.26
C THR A 87 0.08 1.60 -16.83
N ILE A 88 0.94 0.87 -16.16
CA ILE A 88 1.30 1.21 -14.79
C ILE A 88 1.98 2.57 -14.75
N ARG A 89 2.85 2.84 -15.68
CA ARG A 89 3.53 4.11 -15.70
C ARG A 89 2.57 5.25 -15.93
N THR A 90 1.60 5.04 -16.80
CA THR A 90 0.60 6.04 -17.10
C THR A 90 -0.26 6.33 -15.89
N LEU A 91 -0.52 5.33 -15.08
CA LEU A 91 -1.37 5.49 -13.90
C LEU A 91 -0.57 5.85 -12.64
N GLY A 92 0.69 6.17 -12.79
CA GLY A 92 1.50 6.58 -11.65
C GLY A 92 1.85 5.41 -10.78
N PHE A 93 1.48 5.47 -9.51
CA PHE A 93 1.87 4.43 -8.56
C PHE A 93 0.96 3.22 -8.53
N ARG A 94 0.00 3.14 -9.43
CA ARG A 94 -0.87 1.99 -9.41
C ARG A 94 -0.03 0.76 -9.62
N GLY A 95 -0.25 -0.24 -8.79
CA GLY A 95 0.55 -1.46 -8.84
C GLY A 95 1.76 -1.43 -7.96
N GLU A 96 2.19 -0.22 -7.53
CA GLU A 96 3.35 -0.10 -6.66
C GLU A 96 3.04 0.72 -5.42
N ALA A 97 1.82 1.16 -5.25
CA ALA A 97 1.49 2.01 -4.11
C ALA A 97 1.73 1.31 -2.79
N LEU A 98 1.25 0.07 -2.67
CA LEU A 98 1.38 -0.63 -1.40
C LEU A 98 2.83 -0.90 -1.01
N PRO A 99 3.66 -1.46 -1.88
CA PRO A 99 5.06 -1.65 -1.48
C PRO A 99 5.78 -0.33 -1.24
N SER A 100 5.44 0.72 -1.96
CA SER A 100 6.07 2.01 -1.75
C SER A 100 5.71 2.58 -0.40
N ILE A 101 4.45 2.51 -0.02
CA ILE A 101 4.01 3.00 1.27
C ILE A 101 4.65 2.18 2.38
N GLY A 102 4.67 0.86 2.21
CA GLY A 102 5.25 -0.01 3.24
C GLY A 102 6.74 0.21 3.44
N ALA A 103 7.42 0.74 2.44
CA ALA A 103 8.85 0.99 2.56
C ALA A 103 9.17 2.12 3.53
N VAL A 104 8.24 3.04 3.73
CA VAL A 104 8.49 4.24 4.55
C VAL A 104 7.53 4.43 5.70
N ALA A 105 6.53 3.57 5.83
CA ALA A 105 5.52 3.72 6.87
C ALA A 105 5.16 2.34 7.39
N ARG A 106 4.27 2.29 8.38
CA ARG A 106 3.72 1.02 8.84
C ARG A 106 2.44 0.77 8.07
N LEU A 107 2.44 -0.29 7.31
CA LEU A 107 1.33 -0.67 6.45
C LEU A 107 0.74 -1.97 6.95
N SER A 108 -0.57 -2.01 7.17
CA SER A 108 -1.25 -3.25 7.56
C SER A 108 -2.34 -3.51 6.54
N ILE A 109 -2.40 -4.73 6.03
CA ILE A 109 -3.42 -5.11 5.08
C ILE A 109 -4.12 -6.34 5.60
N THR A 110 -5.44 -6.28 5.68
CA THR A 110 -6.27 -7.43 6.02
C THR A 110 -7.23 -7.60 4.85
N THR A 111 -7.33 -8.83 4.35
CA THR A 111 -8.11 -9.04 3.13
C THR A 111 -8.75 -10.42 3.17
N ARG A 112 -9.94 -10.52 2.58
CA ARG A 112 -10.62 -11.78 2.44
C ARG A 112 -11.18 -11.87 1.03
N HIS A 113 -10.67 -12.84 0.29
CA HIS A 113 -11.12 -13.05 -1.08
C HIS A 113 -12.50 -13.67 -1.09
N ALA A 114 -13.34 -13.25 -2.01
CA ALA A 114 -14.68 -13.80 -2.12
C ALA A 114 -14.60 -15.31 -2.27
N GLY A 115 -15.40 -16.02 -1.48
CA GLY A 115 -15.41 -17.46 -1.54
C GLY A 115 -14.40 -18.15 -0.65
N GLU A 116 -13.49 -17.39 -0.04
CA GLU A 116 -12.52 -18.00 0.87
C GLU A 116 -13.06 -17.98 2.29
N PRO A 117 -12.78 -19.01 3.07
CA PRO A 117 -13.31 -19.07 4.43
C PRO A 117 -12.57 -18.18 5.42
N HIS A 118 -11.36 -17.75 5.09
CA HIS A 118 -10.55 -16.97 6.01
C HIS A 118 -10.07 -15.70 5.41
N ALA A 119 -9.85 -14.70 6.27
CA ALA A 119 -9.12 -13.51 5.89
C ALA A 119 -7.64 -13.71 6.24
N TRP A 120 -6.81 -12.91 5.63
CA TRP A 120 -5.37 -12.97 5.83
C TRP A 120 -4.87 -11.56 6.10
N ALA A 121 -3.81 -11.46 6.90
CA ALA A 121 -3.26 -10.15 7.23
C ALA A 121 -1.74 -10.18 7.14
N ILE A 122 -1.18 -9.05 6.74
CA ILE A 122 0.26 -8.86 6.71
C ILE A 122 0.57 -7.45 7.18
N GLU A 123 1.74 -7.27 7.77
CA GLU A 123 2.23 -5.96 8.15
C GLU A 123 3.58 -5.72 7.50
N VAL A 124 3.78 -4.49 7.05
CA VAL A 124 5.08 -4.07 6.53
C VAL A 124 5.46 -2.81 7.29
N ASP A 125 6.59 -2.85 7.96
CA ASP A 125 7.02 -1.72 8.78
C ASP A 125 8.38 -1.26 8.27
N ALA A 126 8.38 -0.13 7.56
CA ALA A 126 9.59 0.42 6.99
C ALA A 126 10.36 -0.63 6.19
N GLY A 127 9.64 -1.40 5.41
CA GLY A 127 10.21 -2.40 4.53
C GLY A 127 10.30 -3.80 5.11
N ALA A 128 10.12 -3.95 6.41
CA ALA A 128 10.20 -5.27 7.04
C ALA A 128 8.83 -5.93 7.03
N LYS A 129 8.71 -7.05 6.35
CA LYS A 129 7.43 -7.73 6.19
C LYS A 129 7.25 -8.79 7.25
N SER A 130 6.05 -8.86 7.81
CA SER A 130 5.71 -9.91 8.74
C SER A 130 5.28 -11.16 7.96
N ALA A 131 5.10 -12.25 8.68
CA ALA A 131 4.48 -13.42 8.08
C ALA A 131 3.00 -13.10 7.85
N ILE A 132 2.41 -13.77 6.86
CA ILE A 132 0.98 -13.65 6.62
C ILE A 132 0.27 -14.54 7.62
N LYS A 133 -0.72 -13.99 8.30
CA LYS A 133 -1.44 -14.70 9.35
C LYS A 133 -2.93 -14.70 9.06
N PRO A 134 -3.64 -15.72 9.56
CA PRO A 134 -5.10 -15.68 9.47
C PRO A 134 -5.62 -14.48 10.24
N ALA A 135 -6.73 -13.92 9.76
CA ALA A 135 -7.30 -12.73 10.36
C ALA A 135 -8.82 -12.80 10.24
N ALA A 136 -9.48 -11.82 10.82
CA ALA A 136 -10.93 -11.74 10.77
C ALA A 136 -11.35 -10.53 9.96
N LEU A 137 -12.16 -10.78 8.95
CA LEU A 137 -12.72 -9.71 8.14
C LEU A 137 -13.89 -10.32 7.41
N SER A 138 -15.01 -9.60 7.35
CA SER A 138 -16.19 -10.18 6.73
C SER A 138 -16.07 -10.23 5.21
N GLU A 139 -15.42 -9.25 4.61
CA GLU A 139 -15.27 -9.22 3.15
C GLU A 139 -14.30 -8.12 2.76
N GLY A 140 -13.77 -8.22 1.58
CA GLY A 140 -13.00 -7.15 0.98
C GLY A 140 -11.62 -6.98 1.56
N THR A 141 -11.18 -5.73 1.62
CA THR A 141 -9.83 -5.41 2.04
C THR A 141 -9.84 -4.18 2.94
N ARG A 142 -8.99 -4.23 3.96
CA ARG A 142 -8.76 -3.08 4.84
C ARG A 142 -7.28 -2.77 4.81
N VAL A 143 -6.95 -1.54 4.46
CA VAL A 143 -5.56 -1.10 4.43
C VAL A 143 -5.41 0.01 5.46
N GLU A 144 -4.42 -0.12 6.34
CA GLU A 144 -4.11 0.90 7.33
C GLU A 144 -2.69 1.37 7.13
N VAL A 145 -2.51 2.68 7.14
CA VAL A 145 -1.19 3.29 7.02
C VAL A 145 -0.97 4.16 8.24
N ARG A 146 0.12 3.91 8.96
CA ARG A 146 0.52 4.71 10.09
C ARG A 146 1.87 5.31 9.79
N VAL A 147 1.94 6.61 9.94
CA VAL A 147 3.13 7.35 9.53
C VAL A 147 3.94 7.75 10.75
N VAL A 148 4.14 6.79 11.61
CA VAL A 148 4.76 7.06 12.90
C VAL A 148 6.16 7.60 12.78
N PHE A 149 6.95 7.02 11.89
CA PHE A 149 8.34 7.41 11.79
C PHE A 149 8.51 8.82 11.27
N PHE A 150 7.54 9.32 10.53
CA PHE A 150 7.65 10.68 10.03
C PHE A 150 7.56 11.68 11.16
N ALA A 151 6.64 11.48 12.08
CA ALA A 151 6.53 12.38 13.20
C ALA A 151 7.83 12.40 13.97
N LYS A 152 8.43 11.22 14.15
CA LYS A 152 9.64 11.13 14.86
C LYS A 152 10.79 11.81 14.14
N SER A 153 10.88 11.59 12.86
CA SER A 153 11.93 12.21 12.08
C SER A 153 11.83 13.70 12.08
N ALA A 154 10.64 14.20 11.87
CA ALA A 154 10.45 15.64 11.84
C ALA A 154 10.85 16.24 13.16
N ARG A 155 10.53 15.58 14.22
CA ARG A 155 10.86 16.06 15.53
C ARG A 155 12.35 16.14 15.75
N ARG A 156 13.05 15.20 15.19
CA ARG A 156 14.46 15.14 15.40
C ARG A 156 15.19 16.32 14.81
N PHE A 157 14.65 16.92 13.82
CA PHE A 157 15.29 18.04 13.19
C PHE A 157 14.88 19.37 13.72
N SER A 158 14.02 19.39 14.67
CA SER A 158 13.58 20.68 15.19
C SER A 158 14.45 21.18 16.29
#